data_4a391da17a329a88dca778f87bed4e3e
#
_entry.id   4a391da17a329a88dca778f87bed4e3e
#
_cell.length_a   1.000
_cell.length_b   1.000
_cell.length_c   1.000
_cell.angle_alpha   90.00
_cell.angle_beta   90.00
_cell.angle_gamma   90.00
#
_symmetry.space_group_name_H-M   'P 1'
#
loop_
_entity.id
_entity.type
_entity.pdbx_description
1 polymer ?
#
loop_
_entity_poly.entity_id
_entity_poly.type
_entity_poly.pdbx_seq_one_letter_code
_entity_poly.pdbx_strand_id
1 'polypeptide(L)'
;MSDPVVLTDGPDAGLVSHVGNPLVEQRLMVGGGGRVELPNREVLAVSGVDRLGWLHSLTSQFLDGIEPGRTTTSLVLSPTGHVEHVLHGVDDGQTFWAWTEPGRGADLGAWLDSMRFMMRVQVALRPDLTVRWFGHEVAVPEGVVLDSEVVGGREVILPADTEVPGDGEPVGVLAWEALRIAAGIPRIGLDTDDRTIPNEIGLYGTHR
;
A
#
# COMPACT_ATOMS: atom_id res chain seq x y z
N MET A 1 0.58 30.92 0.29
CA MET A 1 0.26 29.48 0.28
C MET A 1 -1.08 29.35 0.95
N SER A 2 -2.03 28.65 0.35
CA SER A 2 -3.32 28.36 1.00
C SER A 2 -3.10 27.35 2.12
N ASP A 3 -3.88 27.46 3.20
CA ASP A 3 -3.85 26.46 4.26
C ASP A 3 -4.34 25.11 3.72
N PRO A 4 -3.73 23.99 4.11
CA PRO A 4 -4.15 22.66 3.66
C PRO A 4 -5.57 22.37 4.18
N VAL A 5 -6.39 21.77 3.30
CA VAL A 5 -7.74 21.31 3.65
C VAL A 5 -7.65 19.84 4.04
N VAL A 6 -8.26 19.49 5.17
CA VAL A 6 -8.23 18.13 5.74
C VAL A 6 -9.59 17.45 5.54
N LEU A 7 -9.60 16.17 5.23
CA LEU A 7 -10.80 15.34 5.17
C LEU A 7 -11.37 15.13 6.58
N THR A 8 -12.68 15.26 6.72
CA THR A 8 -13.38 15.18 8.01
C THR A 8 -14.07 13.84 8.24
N ASP A 9 -14.25 13.04 7.19
CA ASP A 9 -14.98 11.77 7.24
C ASP A 9 -14.39 10.73 6.27
N GLY A 10 -14.95 9.51 6.33
CA GLY A 10 -14.52 8.39 5.52
C GLY A 10 -13.22 7.74 5.99
N PRO A 11 -12.70 6.75 5.25
CA PRO A 11 -11.49 6.00 5.64
C PRO A 11 -10.21 6.83 5.62
N ASP A 12 -10.23 7.97 4.93
CA ASP A 12 -9.11 8.90 4.83
C ASP A 12 -9.31 10.15 5.70
N ALA A 13 -10.23 10.11 6.67
CA ALA A 13 -10.40 11.20 7.64
C ALA A 13 -9.08 11.55 8.33
N GLY A 14 -8.78 12.84 8.46
CA GLY A 14 -7.52 13.32 9.01
C GLY A 14 -6.40 13.52 7.99
N LEU A 15 -6.53 12.99 6.77
CA LEU A 15 -5.55 13.25 5.71
C LEU A 15 -5.77 14.63 5.07
N VAL A 16 -4.68 15.21 4.56
CA VAL A 16 -4.74 16.42 3.75
C VAL A 16 -5.46 16.12 2.43
N SER A 17 -6.63 16.70 2.25
CA SER A 17 -7.43 16.58 1.03
C SER A 17 -6.71 17.23 -0.16
N HIS A 18 -6.33 18.50 0.00
CA HIS A 18 -5.54 19.26 -0.97
C HIS A 18 -4.80 20.41 -0.26
N VAL A 19 -3.68 20.83 -0.85
CA VAL A 19 -2.86 21.95 -0.36
C VAL A 19 -3.21 23.23 -1.11
N GLY A 20 -3.66 23.11 -2.35
CA GLY A 20 -4.03 24.22 -3.20
C GLY A 20 -5.18 23.85 -4.12
N ASN A 21 -4.91 23.81 -5.42
CA ASN A 21 -5.91 23.41 -6.42
C ASN A 21 -5.71 21.94 -6.79
N PRO A 22 -6.69 21.04 -6.51
CA PRO A 22 -6.57 19.61 -6.77
C PRO A 22 -6.23 19.25 -8.22
N LEU A 23 -6.68 20.04 -9.21
CA LEU A 23 -6.36 19.80 -10.61
C LEU A 23 -4.90 20.15 -10.95
N VAL A 24 -4.34 21.15 -10.26
CA VAL A 24 -2.91 21.48 -10.40
C VAL A 24 -2.06 20.39 -9.75
N GLU A 25 -2.47 19.90 -8.59
CA GLU A 25 -1.84 18.79 -7.89
C GLU A 25 -1.85 17.50 -8.72
N GLN A 26 -2.97 17.17 -9.37
CA GLN A 26 -3.03 16.03 -10.30
C GLN A 26 -2.06 16.17 -11.46
N ARG A 27 -1.96 17.37 -12.08
CA ARG A 27 -1.02 17.62 -13.16
C ARG A 27 0.43 17.50 -12.72
N LEU A 28 0.74 17.95 -11.50
CA LEU A 28 2.05 17.80 -10.88
C LEU A 28 2.42 16.32 -10.75
N MET A 29 1.49 15.50 -10.20
CA MET A 29 1.69 14.06 -10.05
C MET A 29 1.87 13.36 -11.40
N VAL A 30 1.05 13.68 -12.40
CA VAL A 30 1.17 13.12 -13.76
C VAL A 30 2.53 13.49 -14.40
N GLY A 31 3.06 14.68 -14.09
CA GLY A 31 4.40 15.11 -14.50
C GLY A 31 5.55 14.48 -13.70
N GLY A 32 5.27 13.55 -12.80
CA GLY A 32 6.28 12.85 -11.99
C GLY A 32 6.71 13.59 -10.73
N GLY A 33 6.09 14.74 -10.42
CA GLY A 33 6.37 15.52 -9.22
C GLY A 33 5.48 15.15 -8.02
N GLY A 34 5.69 15.84 -6.92
CA GLY A 34 4.85 15.78 -5.72
C GLY A 34 5.09 14.56 -4.81
N ARG A 35 4.57 14.69 -3.59
CA ARG A 35 4.50 13.61 -2.59
C ARG A 35 3.16 13.65 -1.88
N VAL A 36 2.66 12.47 -1.51
CA VAL A 36 1.40 12.31 -0.77
C VAL A 36 1.68 11.55 0.52
N GLU A 37 1.20 12.10 1.64
CA GLU A 37 1.25 11.42 2.94
C GLU A 37 0.05 10.46 3.07
N LEU A 38 0.33 9.20 3.36
CA LEU A 38 -0.67 8.13 3.54
C LEU A 38 -0.51 7.46 4.92
N PRO A 39 -0.55 8.22 6.04
CA PRO A 39 -0.26 7.71 7.37
C PRO A 39 -1.33 6.74 7.90
N ASN A 40 -2.46 6.65 7.26
CA ASN A 40 -3.54 5.73 7.59
C ASN A 40 -3.36 4.33 6.97
N ARG A 41 -2.37 4.13 6.12
CA ARG A 41 -2.01 2.79 5.63
C ARG A 41 -1.36 2.01 6.76
N GLU A 42 -1.82 0.78 6.99
CA GLU A 42 -1.33 -0.05 8.10
C GLU A 42 -0.24 -0.99 7.60
N VAL A 43 0.95 -0.84 8.18
CA VAL A 43 2.15 -1.57 7.75
C VAL A 43 2.31 -2.86 8.55
N LEU A 44 2.60 -3.96 7.83
CA LEU A 44 2.93 -5.27 8.38
C LEU A 44 4.35 -5.67 7.95
N ALA A 45 5.04 -6.35 8.86
CA ALA A 45 6.31 -7.02 8.60
C ALA A 45 6.13 -8.52 8.81
N VAL A 46 6.51 -9.31 7.80
CA VAL A 46 6.54 -10.77 7.90
C VAL A 46 7.99 -11.22 7.74
N SER A 47 8.59 -11.72 8.81
CA SER A 47 9.97 -12.19 8.84
C SER A 47 10.07 -13.69 9.08
N GLY A 48 11.27 -14.25 8.88
CA GLY A 48 11.56 -15.66 9.06
C GLY A 48 11.85 -16.38 7.75
N VAL A 49 12.54 -17.52 7.90
CA VAL A 49 13.07 -18.25 6.74
C VAL A 49 11.98 -18.88 5.86
N ASP A 50 10.81 -19.15 6.42
CA ASP A 50 9.70 -19.77 5.69
C ASP A 50 8.71 -18.73 5.13
N ARG A 51 8.94 -17.41 5.32
CA ARG A 51 7.97 -16.33 5.02
C ARG A 51 7.42 -16.36 3.61
N LEU A 52 8.29 -16.51 2.60
CA LEU A 52 7.86 -16.43 1.20
C LEU A 52 7.06 -17.65 0.77
N GLY A 53 7.54 -18.88 1.07
CA GLY A 53 6.81 -20.10 0.78
C GLY A 53 5.49 -20.20 1.55
N TRP A 54 5.49 -19.70 2.79
CA TRP A 54 4.28 -19.64 3.60
C TRP A 54 3.26 -18.63 3.06
N LEU A 55 3.66 -17.38 2.78
CA LEU A 55 2.79 -16.39 2.14
C LEU A 55 2.29 -16.85 0.78
N HIS A 56 3.15 -17.53 -0.03
CA HIS A 56 2.73 -18.11 -1.29
C HIS A 56 1.57 -19.11 -1.12
N SER A 57 1.59 -19.92 -0.06
CA SER A 57 0.52 -20.89 0.21
C SER A 57 -0.80 -20.28 0.68
N LEU A 58 -0.77 -19.05 1.16
CA LEU A 58 -1.91 -18.34 1.77
C LEU A 58 -2.52 -17.24 0.88
N THR A 59 -1.80 -16.80 -0.14
CA THR A 59 -2.20 -15.66 -0.96
C THR A 59 -2.30 -16.02 -2.43
N SER A 60 -2.87 -15.12 -3.22
CA SER A 60 -3.10 -15.32 -4.65
C SER A 60 -1.83 -15.20 -5.51
N GLN A 61 -0.69 -14.78 -4.93
CA GLN A 61 0.53 -14.49 -5.67
C GLN A 61 1.58 -15.59 -5.52
N PHE A 62 2.37 -15.78 -6.59
CA PHE A 62 3.54 -16.66 -6.54
C PHE A 62 4.70 -15.90 -5.88
N LEU A 63 4.86 -16.12 -4.57
CA LEU A 63 5.88 -15.46 -3.76
C LEU A 63 7.10 -16.33 -3.50
N ASP A 64 7.00 -17.66 -3.73
CA ASP A 64 8.11 -18.57 -3.54
C ASP A 64 9.22 -18.28 -4.56
N GLY A 65 10.37 -17.82 -4.07
CA GLY A 65 11.49 -17.40 -4.91
C GLY A 65 11.34 -16.03 -5.58
N ILE A 66 10.41 -15.18 -5.12
CA ILE A 66 10.36 -13.78 -5.59
C ILE A 66 11.70 -13.07 -5.32
N GLU A 67 12.18 -12.33 -6.31
CA GLU A 67 13.42 -11.56 -6.16
C GLU A 67 13.21 -10.38 -5.19
N PRO A 68 14.20 -10.11 -4.30
CA PRO A 68 14.15 -8.94 -3.44
C PRO A 68 13.97 -7.65 -4.24
N GLY A 69 13.14 -6.75 -3.72
CA GLY A 69 12.81 -5.46 -4.35
C GLY A 69 11.68 -5.53 -5.38
N ARG A 70 11.16 -6.71 -5.71
CA ARG A 70 10.01 -6.84 -6.60
C ARG A 70 8.72 -6.57 -5.85
N THR A 71 8.02 -5.50 -6.23
CA THR A 71 6.70 -5.16 -5.69
C THR A 71 5.63 -6.15 -6.16
N THR A 72 4.68 -6.45 -5.29
CA THR A 72 3.57 -7.35 -5.57
C THR A 72 2.31 -6.92 -4.82
N THR A 73 1.15 -7.18 -5.44
CA THR A 73 -0.16 -7.09 -4.78
C THR A 73 -0.71 -8.49 -4.59
N SER A 74 -0.84 -8.91 -3.35
CA SER A 74 -1.29 -10.25 -2.96
C SER A 74 -2.65 -10.19 -2.29
N LEU A 75 -3.53 -11.13 -2.63
CA LEU A 75 -4.88 -11.24 -2.09
C LEU A 75 -4.97 -12.43 -1.12
N VAL A 76 -5.64 -12.23 -0.01
CA VAL A 76 -6.19 -13.30 0.80
C VAL A 76 -7.65 -13.48 0.38
N LEU A 77 -8.00 -14.71 0.00
CA LEU A 77 -9.34 -15.04 -0.46
C LEU A 77 -10.05 -15.95 0.55
N SER A 78 -11.34 -15.75 0.70
CA SER A 78 -12.21 -16.69 1.41
C SER A 78 -12.25 -18.06 0.69
N PRO A 79 -12.72 -19.12 1.33
CA PRO A 79 -12.92 -20.41 0.68
C PRO A 79 -13.87 -20.38 -0.53
N THR A 80 -14.69 -19.34 -0.65
CA THR A 80 -15.61 -19.09 -1.77
C THR A 80 -15.05 -18.13 -2.82
N GLY A 81 -13.79 -17.69 -2.66
CA GLY A 81 -13.07 -16.85 -3.62
C GLY A 81 -13.32 -15.35 -3.51
N HIS A 82 -13.96 -14.89 -2.44
CA HIS A 82 -14.14 -13.45 -2.18
C HIS A 82 -12.87 -12.84 -1.59
N VAL A 83 -12.59 -11.58 -1.91
CA VAL A 83 -11.41 -10.88 -1.40
C VAL A 83 -11.64 -10.47 0.05
N GLU A 84 -10.84 -11.00 0.97
CA GLU A 84 -10.86 -10.67 2.40
C GLU A 84 -9.82 -9.62 2.74
N HIS A 85 -8.58 -9.78 2.24
CA HIS A 85 -7.49 -8.82 2.47
C HIS A 85 -6.65 -8.61 1.20
N VAL A 86 -6.03 -7.44 1.15
CA VAL A 86 -5.04 -7.08 0.13
C VAL A 86 -3.75 -6.66 0.84
N LEU A 87 -2.63 -7.16 0.35
CA LEU A 87 -1.29 -6.80 0.78
C LEU A 87 -0.55 -6.21 -0.42
N HIS A 88 -0.18 -4.94 -0.33
CA HIS A 88 0.78 -4.33 -1.26
C HIS A 88 2.16 -4.46 -0.64
N GLY A 89 3.03 -5.26 -1.23
CA GLY A 89 4.25 -5.64 -0.53
C GLY A 89 5.47 -5.85 -1.41
N VAL A 90 6.61 -5.94 -0.74
CA VAL A 90 7.93 -6.20 -1.31
C VAL A 90 8.78 -6.97 -0.31
N ASP A 91 9.57 -7.92 -0.79
CA ASP A 91 10.57 -8.60 0.04
C ASP A 91 11.92 -7.90 -0.07
N ASP A 92 12.61 -7.65 1.06
CA ASP A 92 13.95 -7.06 1.10
C ASP A 92 15.08 -8.10 1.19
N GLY A 93 14.73 -9.40 1.10
CA GLY A 93 15.63 -10.53 1.29
C GLY A 93 15.62 -11.12 2.71
N GLN A 94 15.07 -10.40 3.69
CA GLN A 94 14.97 -10.82 5.10
C GLN A 94 13.53 -10.74 5.63
N THR A 95 12.80 -9.72 5.19
CA THR A 95 11.44 -9.39 5.63
C THR A 95 10.57 -9.09 4.42
N PHE A 96 9.39 -9.65 4.39
CA PHE A 96 8.34 -9.21 3.47
C PHE A 96 7.58 -8.07 4.15
N TRP A 97 7.75 -6.87 3.62
CA TRP A 97 7.08 -5.65 4.04
C TRP A 97 5.81 -5.48 3.23
N ALA A 98 4.72 -5.17 3.90
CA ALA A 98 3.47 -4.88 3.20
C ALA A 98 2.70 -3.78 3.90
N TRP A 99 1.86 -3.10 3.13
CA TRP A 99 0.81 -2.27 3.70
C TRP A 99 -0.58 -2.74 3.25
N THR A 100 -1.57 -2.43 4.04
CA THR A 100 -2.99 -2.68 3.76
C THR A 100 -3.83 -1.44 4.08
N GLU A 101 -5.10 -1.48 3.72
CA GLU A 101 -6.03 -0.37 3.90
C GLU A 101 -6.30 -0.06 5.39
N PRO A 102 -6.72 1.19 5.70
CA PRO A 102 -7.05 1.61 7.06
C PRO A 102 -8.03 0.67 7.76
N GLY A 103 -7.74 0.32 9.01
CA GLY A 103 -8.57 -0.55 9.84
C GLY A 103 -8.56 -2.03 9.48
N ARG A 104 -7.68 -2.46 8.55
CA ARG A 104 -7.58 -3.85 8.09
C ARG A 104 -6.38 -4.60 8.65
N GLY A 105 -5.38 -3.89 9.14
CA GLY A 105 -4.09 -4.50 9.55
C GLY A 105 -4.22 -5.41 10.75
N ALA A 106 -5.04 -5.08 11.73
CA ALA A 106 -5.23 -5.91 12.93
C ALA A 106 -5.86 -7.27 12.57
N ASP A 107 -6.92 -7.28 11.76
CA ASP A 107 -7.61 -8.49 11.34
C ASP A 107 -6.72 -9.34 10.44
N LEU A 108 -6.03 -8.73 9.47
CA LEU A 108 -5.06 -9.40 8.62
C LEU A 108 -3.92 -10.01 9.44
N GLY A 109 -3.36 -9.24 10.39
CA GLY A 109 -2.28 -9.72 11.26
C GLY A 109 -2.71 -10.91 12.11
N ALA A 110 -3.91 -10.85 12.71
CA ALA A 110 -4.48 -11.95 13.50
C ALA A 110 -4.74 -13.19 12.65
N TRP A 111 -5.28 -13.01 11.43
CA TRP A 111 -5.51 -14.12 10.50
C TRP A 111 -4.19 -14.77 10.11
N LEU A 112 -3.20 -14.01 9.69
CA LEU A 112 -1.86 -14.51 9.35
C LEU A 112 -1.23 -15.25 10.54
N ASP A 113 -1.30 -14.71 11.75
CA ASP A 113 -0.76 -15.34 12.96
C ASP A 113 -1.44 -16.69 13.24
N SER A 114 -2.76 -16.80 13.02
CA SER A 114 -3.50 -18.05 13.16
C SER A 114 -3.08 -19.14 12.18
N MET A 115 -2.55 -18.75 11.03
CA MET A 115 -2.12 -19.67 9.95
C MET A 115 -0.66 -20.09 10.04
N ARG A 116 0.07 -19.67 11.09
CA ARG A 116 1.51 -19.97 11.21
C ARG A 116 1.81 -21.46 11.43
N PHE A 117 0.98 -22.15 12.20
CA PHE A 117 1.22 -23.52 12.63
C PHE A 117 2.68 -23.70 13.13
N MET A 118 3.45 -24.59 12.46
CA MET A 118 4.84 -24.86 12.81
C MET A 118 5.86 -24.08 11.91
N MET A 119 5.40 -23.13 11.11
CA MET A 119 6.26 -22.35 10.23
C MET A 119 7.13 -21.35 11.01
N ARG A 120 8.37 -21.19 10.58
CA ARG A 120 9.35 -20.27 11.19
C ARG A 120 9.17 -18.87 10.63
N VAL A 121 8.04 -18.27 11.00
CA VAL A 121 7.62 -16.93 10.60
C VAL A 121 7.19 -16.11 11.81
N GLN A 122 7.35 -14.80 11.71
CA GLN A 122 6.82 -13.81 12.64
C GLN A 122 6.05 -12.76 11.85
N VAL A 123 4.86 -12.42 12.33
CA VAL A 123 4.01 -11.37 11.78
C VAL A 123 3.94 -10.24 12.80
N ALA A 124 4.20 -9.02 12.38
CA ALA A 124 4.15 -7.85 13.24
C ALA A 124 3.48 -6.68 12.53
N LEU A 125 2.46 -6.10 13.17
CA LEU A 125 1.94 -4.79 12.79
C LEU A 125 2.96 -3.72 13.22
N ARG A 126 3.23 -2.75 12.36
CA ARG A 126 4.27 -1.73 12.54
C ARG A 126 3.68 -0.32 12.56
N PRO A 127 3.03 0.07 13.70
CA PRO A 127 2.43 1.41 13.84
C PRO A 127 3.48 2.54 13.93
N ASP A 128 4.75 2.20 14.09
CA ASP A 128 5.89 3.12 14.05
C ASP A 128 6.29 3.53 12.63
N LEU A 129 5.74 2.85 11.62
CA LEU A 129 6.00 3.12 10.21
C LEU A 129 4.79 3.78 9.54
N THR A 130 5.07 4.48 8.45
CA THR A 130 4.08 5.12 7.59
C THR A 130 4.34 4.82 6.13
N VAL A 131 3.35 5.09 5.27
CA VAL A 131 3.49 5.03 3.82
C VAL A 131 3.43 6.44 3.25
N ARG A 132 4.33 6.74 2.32
CA ARG A 132 4.31 7.97 1.52
C ARG A 132 4.44 7.64 0.06
N TRP A 133 3.67 8.31 -0.77
CA TRP A 133 3.81 8.23 -2.21
C TRP A 133 4.69 9.37 -2.73
N PHE A 134 5.54 9.06 -3.70
CA PHE A 134 6.43 10.01 -4.38
C PHE A 134 6.32 9.86 -5.89
N GLY A 135 6.28 10.98 -6.59
CA GLY A 135 6.39 10.98 -8.04
C GLY A 135 7.72 10.41 -8.54
N HIS A 136 7.75 9.90 -9.76
CA HIS A 136 8.94 9.23 -10.31
C HIS A 136 10.14 10.16 -10.52
N GLU A 137 9.92 11.49 -10.62
CA GLU A 137 10.98 12.50 -10.70
C GLU A 137 11.46 12.99 -9.30
N VAL A 138 10.79 12.57 -8.23
CA VAL A 138 11.12 12.98 -6.87
C VAL A 138 12.10 11.99 -6.25
N ALA A 139 13.16 12.49 -5.61
CA ALA A 139 14.07 11.65 -4.83
C ALA A 139 13.33 11.04 -3.63
N VAL A 140 13.48 9.73 -3.42
CA VAL A 140 12.88 9.04 -2.27
C VAL A 140 13.85 9.01 -1.09
N PRO A 141 13.34 9.16 0.14
CA PRO A 141 14.15 8.97 1.35
C PRO A 141 14.54 7.49 1.52
N GLU A 142 15.44 7.24 2.47
CA GLU A 142 15.76 5.88 2.88
C GLU A 142 14.52 5.18 3.46
N GLY A 143 14.25 3.97 2.99
CA GLY A 143 13.07 3.19 3.37
C GLY A 143 12.86 1.98 2.48
N VAL A 144 11.76 1.28 2.69
CA VAL A 144 11.34 0.16 1.86
C VAL A 144 10.51 0.69 0.70
N VAL A 145 11.02 0.53 -0.51
CA VAL A 145 10.42 1.10 -1.72
C VAL A 145 9.58 0.08 -2.45
N LEU A 146 8.34 0.45 -2.77
CA LEU A 146 7.42 -0.27 -3.62
C LEU A 146 7.15 0.55 -4.88
N ASP A 147 7.10 -0.10 -6.03
CA ASP A 147 6.60 0.53 -7.25
C ASP A 147 5.09 0.78 -7.11
N SER A 148 4.64 1.97 -7.45
CA SER A 148 3.23 2.33 -7.40
C SER A 148 2.62 2.34 -8.78
N GLU A 149 1.46 1.72 -8.94
CA GLU A 149 0.67 1.78 -10.18
C GLU A 149 0.04 3.17 -10.41
N VAL A 150 -0.03 4.00 -9.36
CA VAL A 150 -0.52 5.37 -9.47
C VAL A 150 0.53 6.22 -10.18
N VAL A 151 0.28 6.51 -11.46
CA VAL A 151 1.12 7.29 -12.39
C VAL A 151 2.61 6.94 -12.36
N GLY A 152 2.94 5.65 -12.12
CA GLY A 152 4.33 5.18 -12.10
C GLY A 152 5.19 5.77 -10.99
N GLY A 153 4.56 6.21 -9.90
CA GLY A 153 5.26 6.69 -8.71
C GLY A 153 5.86 5.58 -7.87
N ARG A 154 6.31 5.94 -6.69
CA ARG A 154 6.86 5.00 -5.70
C ARG A 154 6.20 5.21 -4.35
N GLU A 155 5.88 4.13 -3.69
CA GLU A 155 5.45 4.13 -2.30
C GLU A 155 6.61 3.74 -1.42
N VAL A 156 6.82 4.47 -0.34
CA VAL A 156 7.94 4.21 0.57
C VAL A 156 7.40 3.99 1.96
N ILE A 157 7.73 2.83 2.53
CA ILE A 157 7.50 2.53 3.94
C ILE A 157 8.72 3.03 4.72
N LEU A 158 8.50 3.93 5.67
CA LEU A 158 9.55 4.59 6.44
C LEU A 158 9.04 4.94 7.84
N PRO A 159 9.96 5.27 8.79
CA PRO A 159 9.54 5.75 10.12
C PRO A 159 8.62 6.97 10.02
N ALA A 160 7.57 6.98 10.86
CA ALA A 160 6.54 8.01 10.80
C ALA A 160 7.07 9.43 11.08
N ASP A 161 8.13 9.53 11.85
CA ASP A 161 8.82 10.77 12.22
C ASP A 161 9.90 11.22 11.22
N THR A 162 10.07 10.48 10.11
CA THR A 162 11.07 10.84 9.10
C THR A 162 10.76 12.18 8.46
N GLU A 163 11.67 13.13 8.60
CA GLU A 163 11.63 14.37 7.84
C GLU A 163 12.05 14.09 6.40
N VAL A 164 11.21 14.49 5.44
CA VAL A 164 11.55 14.40 4.02
C VAL A 164 12.19 15.72 3.60
N PRO A 165 13.49 15.73 3.28
CA PRO A 165 14.13 16.94 2.77
C PRO A 165 13.45 17.39 1.46
N GLY A 166 13.14 18.64 1.35
CA GLY A 166 12.81 19.55 0.26
C GLY A 166 12.39 19.10 -1.14
N ASP A 167 12.54 17.87 -1.52
CA ASP A 167 12.30 17.39 -2.88
C ASP A 167 10.92 16.75 -2.98
N GLY A 168 9.99 17.47 -3.60
CA GLY A 168 8.62 17.07 -3.83
C GLY A 168 7.61 17.98 -3.13
N GLU A 169 6.86 18.74 -3.90
CA GLU A 169 5.76 19.54 -3.37
C GLU A 169 4.73 18.64 -2.68
N PRO A 170 4.24 18.99 -1.48
CA PRO A 170 3.17 18.26 -0.84
C PRO A 170 1.89 18.34 -1.68
N VAL A 171 1.26 17.21 -1.90
CA VAL A 171 0.02 17.03 -2.66
C VAL A 171 -1.00 16.36 -1.75
N GLY A 172 -2.26 16.73 -1.87
CA GLY A 172 -3.32 16.12 -1.09
C GLY A 172 -3.79 14.79 -1.65
N VAL A 173 -4.40 13.99 -0.78
CA VAL A 173 -4.87 12.64 -1.11
C VAL A 173 -5.96 12.66 -2.20
N LEU A 174 -6.70 13.75 -2.38
CA LEU A 174 -7.74 13.86 -3.40
C LEU A 174 -7.19 13.75 -4.83
N ALA A 175 -5.99 14.31 -5.07
CA ALA A 175 -5.32 14.18 -6.36
C ALA A 175 -4.85 12.73 -6.61
N TRP A 176 -4.31 12.09 -5.57
CA TRP A 176 -3.90 10.68 -5.60
C TRP A 176 -5.11 9.76 -5.86
N GLU A 177 -6.21 9.95 -5.13
CA GLU A 177 -7.46 9.21 -5.30
C GLU A 177 -8.01 9.32 -6.74
N ALA A 178 -8.04 10.53 -7.30
CA ALA A 178 -8.51 10.73 -8.67
C ALA A 178 -7.65 9.97 -9.69
N LEU A 179 -6.34 9.93 -9.50
CA LEU A 179 -5.40 9.25 -10.40
C LEU A 179 -5.44 7.72 -10.25
N ARG A 180 -5.58 7.19 -9.02
CA ARG A 180 -5.77 5.75 -8.82
C ARG A 180 -7.08 5.26 -9.44
N ILE A 181 -8.18 6.03 -9.29
CA ILE A 181 -9.47 5.73 -9.92
C ILE A 181 -9.34 5.73 -11.45
N ALA A 182 -8.66 6.73 -12.02
CA ALA A 182 -8.42 6.80 -13.45
C ALA A 182 -7.57 5.61 -13.96
N ALA A 183 -6.67 5.08 -13.14
CA ALA A 183 -5.87 3.89 -13.42
C ALA A 183 -6.62 2.56 -13.18
N GLY A 184 -7.85 2.61 -12.62
CA GLY A 184 -8.63 1.42 -12.30
C GLY A 184 -8.11 0.62 -11.11
N ILE A 185 -7.37 1.25 -10.20
CA ILE A 185 -6.79 0.60 -9.02
C ILE A 185 -7.84 0.62 -7.89
N PRO A 186 -8.38 -0.54 -7.47
CA PRO A 186 -9.40 -0.60 -6.42
C PRO A 186 -8.78 -0.48 -5.02
N ARG A 187 -9.54 0.07 -4.09
CA ARG A 187 -9.26 0.06 -2.66
C ARG A 187 -10.27 -0.84 -1.94
N ILE A 188 -9.77 -1.80 -1.19
CA ILE A 188 -10.61 -2.77 -0.47
C ILE A 188 -11.36 -2.07 0.67
N GLY A 189 -12.69 -2.29 0.68
CA GLY A 189 -13.60 -1.69 1.66
C GLY A 189 -14.08 -0.28 1.30
N LEU A 190 -13.49 0.35 0.27
CA LEU A 190 -13.98 1.60 -0.31
C LEU A 190 -14.71 1.33 -1.64
N ASP A 191 -14.08 0.57 -2.54
CA ASP A 191 -14.62 0.22 -3.87
C ASP A 191 -15.15 -1.22 -3.92
N THR A 192 -15.08 -1.97 -2.81
CA THR A 192 -15.44 -3.39 -2.72
C THR A 192 -16.31 -3.66 -1.50
N ASP A 193 -17.01 -4.78 -1.54
CA ASP A 193 -17.75 -5.35 -0.42
C ASP A 193 -17.26 -6.77 -0.05
N ASP A 194 -17.97 -7.46 0.84
CA ASP A 194 -17.68 -8.81 1.32
C ASP A 194 -17.96 -9.93 0.29
N ARG A 195 -18.50 -9.58 -0.88
CA ARG A 195 -18.82 -10.51 -1.98
C ARG A 195 -17.92 -10.34 -3.18
N THR A 196 -17.10 -9.30 -3.18
CA THR A 196 -16.24 -8.95 -4.32
C THR A 196 -15.24 -10.07 -4.61
N ILE A 197 -15.19 -10.49 -5.87
CA ILE A 197 -14.18 -11.45 -6.37
C ILE A 197 -13.08 -10.72 -7.17
N PRO A 198 -11.85 -11.27 -7.25
CA PRO A 198 -10.73 -10.59 -7.92
C PRO A 198 -11.02 -10.13 -9.36
N ASN A 199 -11.81 -10.91 -10.12
CA ASN A 199 -12.14 -10.60 -11.51
C ASN A 199 -12.99 -9.33 -11.67
N GLU A 200 -13.84 -9.02 -10.71
CA GLU A 200 -14.72 -7.84 -10.78
C GLU A 200 -13.95 -6.53 -10.63
N ILE A 201 -12.81 -6.57 -9.98
CA ILE A 201 -11.99 -5.40 -9.65
C ILE A 201 -10.64 -5.39 -10.39
N GLY A 202 -10.49 -6.22 -11.43
CA GLY A 202 -9.29 -6.21 -12.26
C GLY A 202 -8.03 -6.80 -11.61
N LEU A 203 -8.13 -7.36 -10.41
CA LEU A 203 -6.99 -7.97 -9.69
C LEU A 203 -6.73 -9.43 -10.08
N TYR A 204 -7.17 -9.84 -11.27
CA TYR A 204 -6.82 -11.12 -11.86
C TYR A 204 -5.59 -10.95 -12.77
N GLY A 205 -4.65 -11.88 -12.68
CA GLY A 205 -3.50 -11.93 -13.60
C GLY A 205 -2.43 -10.88 -13.33
N THR A 206 -2.21 -10.49 -12.11
CA THR A 206 -1.05 -9.67 -11.67
C THR A 206 0.29 -10.41 -11.84
N HIS A 207 0.37 -11.33 -12.81
CA HIS A 207 1.60 -11.95 -13.27
C HIS A 207 2.20 -11.09 -14.40
N ARG A 208 2.69 -9.88 -14.07
CA ARG A 208 3.55 -9.14 -14.97
C ARG A 208 4.85 -8.78 -14.28
#